data_87da599755154ad80cf4301b31d5ff91
#
_entry.id   87da599755154ad80cf4301b31d5ff91
#
_cell.length_a   1.000
_cell.length_b   1.000
_cell.length_c   1.000
_cell.angle_alpha   90.00
_cell.angle_beta   90.00
_cell.angle_gamma   90.00
#
_symmetry.space_group_name_H-M   'P 1'
#
loop_
_entity.id
_entity.type
_entity.pdbx_description
1 polymer ?
#
loop_
_entity_poly.entity_id
_entity_poly.type
_entity_poly.pdbx_seq_one_letter_code
_entity_poly.pdbx_strand_id
1 'polypeptide(L)'
;KSIGASGQASGFVLLRAPMRWPRAFIPTIKEAPADATNASHVMLTRAGYVRRIGAGIYEYLPLGLRVLHKVERIVREEMDRAGAQEVLMPALLPSDYFRETGRWDLFGDNLLRLRDRKGGDYLLGPTHEEIITDMVRREIRSYRDLPRNLYQIQNKFRDEPRPRGGLLRCREFVMKDAYSFDVDEAGAAASYELMRQAYTRVFDRMKLHYRMVQADSGSMGGSTSAEFQVLVQSGEDFLAACDSCGYAANLEV
;
A
#
# COMPACT_ATOMS: atom_id res chain seq x y z
N LYS A 1 56.79 -8.71 3.59
CA LYS A 1 56.33 -7.78 2.53
C LYS A 1 54.82 -7.91 2.46
N SER A 2 54.10 -6.99 3.12
CA SER A 2 52.65 -6.85 3.10
C SER A 2 52.25 -6.03 1.85
N ILE A 3 51.34 -6.58 1.06
CA ILE A 3 50.69 -5.85 -0.03
C ILE A 3 49.30 -5.50 0.46
N GLY A 4 49.12 -4.22 0.80
CA GLY A 4 47.79 -3.67 1.09
C GLY A 4 47.03 -3.44 -0.19
N ALA A 5 45.90 -4.10 -0.35
CA ALA A 5 44.92 -3.82 -1.39
C ALA A 5 43.84 -2.89 -0.83
N SER A 6 43.95 -1.60 -1.12
CA SER A 6 42.88 -0.63 -0.91
C SER A 6 41.88 -0.76 -2.06
N GLY A 7 40.87 -1.57 -1.89
CA GLY A 7 39.74 -1.64 -2.80
C GLY A 7 38.80 -0.46 -2.58
N GLN A 8 38.93 0.59 -3.40
CA GLN A 8 37.89 1.58 -3.56
C GLN A 8 36.73 0.93 -4.32
N ALA A 9 35.63 0.66 -3.62
CA ALA A 9 34.37 0.31 -4.24
C ALA A 9 33.84 1.57 -4.96
N SER A 10 34.10 1.65 -6.28
CA SER A 10 33.46 2.63 -7.15
C SER A 10 31.98 2.30 -7.25
N GLY A 11 31.18 2.98 -6.42
CA GLY A 11 29.74 2.94 -6.56
C GLY A 11 29.32 3.47 -7.93
N PHE A 12 28.91 2.58 -8.82
CA PHE A 12 28.25 2.96 -10.07
C PHE A 12 26.91 3.63 -9.72
N VAL A 13 26.91 4.93 -9.56
CA VAL A 13 25.68 5.73 -9.61
C VAL A 13 25.23 5.71 -11.07
N LEU A 14 24.27 4.88 -11.39
CA LEU A 14 23.54 4.95 -12.64
C LEU A 14 22.83 6.31 -12.70
N LEU A 15 23.52 7.32 -13.25
CA LEU A 15 22.91 8.59 -13.59
C LEU A 15 21.84 8.30 -14.66
N ARG A 16 20.58 8.22 -14.25
CA ARG A 16 19.47 8.18 -15.21
C ARG A 16 19.58 9.43 -16.08
N ALA A 17 19.70 9.24 -17.39
CA ALA A 17 19.72 10.36 -18.33
C ALA A 17 18.52 11.29 -18.07
N PRO A 18 18.71 12.62 -18.05
CA PRO A 18 17.61 13.54 -17.78
C PRO A 18 16.54 13.38 -18.86
N MET A 19 15.28 13.26 -18.43
CA MET A 19 14.15 13.25 -19.35
C MET A 19 14.00 14.66 -19.95
N ARG A 20 14.27 14.80 -21.25
CA ARG A 20 14.10 16.06 -21.97
C ARG A 20 12.68 16.13 -22.53
N TRP A 21 12.01 17.26 -22.33
CA TRP A 21 10.61 17.50 -22.77
C TRP A 21 10.33 17.05 -24.22
N PRO A 22 11.15 17.39 -25.25
CA PRO A 22 10.85 17.01 -26.62
C PRO A 22 10.90 15.51 -26.92
N ARG A 23 11.50 14.72 -26.01
CA ARG A 23 11.62 13.25 -26.13
C ARG A 23 10.83 12.50 -25.08
N ALA A 24 10.20 13.22 -24.16
CA ALA A 24 9.43 12.61 -23.09
C ALA A 24 8.04 12.20 -23.60
N PHE A 25 7.64 10.97 -23.29
CA PHE A 25 6.26 10.53 -23.55
C PHE A 25 5.35 11.11 -22.46
N ILE A 26 4.81 12.31 -22.72
CA ILE A 26 3.89 13.04 -21.83
C ILE A 26 2.65 13.44 -22.63
N PRO A 27 1.73 12.50 -22.86
CA PRO A 27 0.55 12.74 -23.68
C PRO A 27 -0.52 13.48 -22.87
N THR A 28 -0.40 14.81 -22.84
CA THR A 28 -1.42 15.66 -22.23
C THR A 28 -2.69 15.72 -23.09
N ILE A 29 -3.84 15.88 -22.43
CA ILE A 29 -5.12 16.10 -23.11
C ILE A 29 -5.78 17.38 -22.61
N LYS A 30 -6.52 18.04 -23.49
CA LYS A 30 -7.18 19.31 -23.17
C LYS A 30 -8.48 19.08 -22.39
N GLU A 31 -9.26 18.11 -22.83
CA GLU A 31 -10.57 17.83 -22.24
C GLU A 31 -10.45 16.93 -21.03
N ALA A 32 -11.31 17.14 -20.05
CA ALA A 32 -11.44 16.22 -18.91
C ALA A 32 -12.16 14.94 -19.35
N PRO A 33 -11.81 13.77 -18.80
CA PRO A 33 -12.60 12.56 -19.03
C PRO A 33 -14.04 12.76 -18.54
N ALA A 34 -15.01 12.27 -19.29
CA ALA A 34 -16.43 12.43 -18.96
C ALA A 34 -16.85 11.80 -17.63
N ASP A 35 -16.11 10.80 -17.16
CA ASP A 35 -16.31 10.10 -15.91
C ASP A 35 -15.49 10.67 -14.74
N ALA A 36 -14.69 11.71 -14.97
CA ALA A 36 -13.87 12.34 -13.94
C ALA A 36 -14.69 13.30 -13.08
N THR A 37 -15.03 12.86 -11.88
CA THR A 37 -15.87 13.60 -10.93
C THR A 37 -15.08 14.46 -9.96
N ASN A 38 -13.79 14.17 -9.73
CA ASN A 38 -12.96 14.93 -8.80
C ASN A 38 -11.71 15.54 -9.47
N ALA A 39 -11.16 16.55 -8.82
CA ALA A 39 -10.02 17.31 -9.34
C ALA A 39 -8.79 16.44 -9.57
N SER A 40 -8.49 15.47 -8.67
CA SER A 40 -7.32 14.61 -8.81
C SER A 40 -7.41 13.73 -10.06
N HIS A 41 -8.58 13.12 -10.31
CA HIS A 41 -8.81 12.31 -11.51
C HIS A 41 -8.65 13.15 -12.79
N VAL A 42 -9.28 14.32 -12.83
CA VAL A 42 -9.16 15.27 -13.96
C VAL A 42 -7.70 15.61 -14.22
N MET A 43 -6.98 16.04 -13.17
CA MET A 43 -5.61 16.54 -13.33
C MET A 43 -4.61 15.45 -13.69
N LEU A 44 -4.68 14.27 -13.04
CA LEU A 44 -3.81 13.14 -13.34
C LEU A 44 -3.98 12.67 -14.79
N THR A 45 -5.22 12.64 -15.29
CA THR A 45 -5.47 12.22 -16.66
C THR A 45 -5.04 13.29 -17.66
N ARG A 46 -5.42 14.57 -17.43
CA ARG A 46 -5.06 15.68 -18.34
C ARG A 46 -3.56 15.90 -18.45
N ALA A 47 -2.85 15.78 -17.34
CA ALA A 47 -1.40 15.99 -17.29
C ALA A 47 -0.58 14.79 -17.80
N GLY A 48 -1.23 13.70 -18.22
CA GLY A 48 -0.52 12.51 -18.75
C GLY A 48 0.21 11.71 -17.68
N TYR A 49 -0.38 11.59 -16.49
CA TYR A 49 0.14 10.73 -15.43
C TYR A 49 -0.44 9.32 -15.51
N VAL A 50 -1.72 9.21 -15.80
CA VAL A 50 -2.43 7.94 -15.89
C VAL A 50 -3.37 7.89 -17.09
N ARG A 51 -3.73 6.67 -17.51
CA ARG A 51 -4.82 6.41 -18.45
C ARG A 51 -5.68 5.26 -17.93
N ARG A 52 -6.98 5.39 -18.13
CA ARG A 52 -7.95 4.35 -17.82
C ARG A 52 -8.00 3.35 -18.96
N ILE A 53 -7.87 2.05 -18.67
CA ILE A 53 -8.08 0.94 -19.60
C ILE A 53 -9.36 0.15 -19.30
N GLY A 54 -9.86 0.26 -18.07
CA GLY A 54 -11.12 -0.36 -17.63
C GLY A 54 -11.65 0.34 -16.38
N ALA A 55 -12.83 -0.01 -15.94
CA ALA A 55 -13.41 0.52 -14.71
C ALA A 55 -12.53 0.14 -13.50
N GLY A 56 -11.91 1.14 -12.86
CA GLY A 56 -10.99 0.93 -11.74
C GLY A 56 -9.64 0.31 -12.12
N ILE A 57 -9.27 0.32 -13.41
CA ILE A 57 -8.00 -0.22 -13.89
C ILE A 57 -7.29 0.86 -14.70
N TYR A 58 -6.07 1.20 -14.25
CA TYR A 58 -5.29 2.31 -14.79
C TYR A 58 -3.86 1.90 -15.11
N GLU A 59 -3.34 2.42 -16.20
CA GLU A 59 -1.92 2.39 -16.52
C GLU A 59 -1.24 3.67 -16.03
N TYR A 60 -0.04 3.54 -15.52
CA TYR A 60 0.82 4.68 -15.14
C TYR A 60 1.72 5.04 -16.30
N LEU A 61 1.56 6.26 -16.81
CA LEU A 61 2.45 6.81 -17.81
C LEU A 61 3.78 7.26 -17.17
N PRO A 62 4.83 7.60 -17.94
CA PRO A 62 6.16 7.85 -17.38
C PRO A 62 6.21 8.88 -16.25
N LEU A 63 5.40 9.94 -16.30
CA LEU A 63 5.32 10.92 -15.21
C LEU A 63 4.63 10.34 -13.97
N GLY A 64 3.52 9.64 -14.15
CA GLY A 64 2.79 8.97 -13.05
C GLY A 64 3.66 7.93 -12.37
N LEU A 65 4.35 7.09 -13.14
CA LEU A 65 5.25 6.08 -12.60
C LEU A 65 6.41 6.70 -11.79
N ARG A 66 6.95 7.85 -12.23
CA ARG A 66 7.98 8.57 -11.46
C ARG A 66 7.47 9.07 -10.12
N VAL A 67 6.22 9.50 -10.05
CA VAL A 67 5.60 9.92 -8.79
C VAL A 67 5.37 8.70 -7.90
N LEU A 68 4.82 7.62 -8.44
CA LEU A 68 4.63 6.36 -7.70
C LEU A 68 5.95 5.89 -7.07
N HIS A 69 7.03 5.79 -7.86
CA HIS A 69 8.34 5.39 -7.35
C HIS A 69 8.92 6.35 -6.29
N LYS A 70 8.56 7.66 -6.31
CA LYS A 70 8.95 8.58 -5.24
C LYS A 70 8.20 8.29 -3.94
N VAL A 71 6.90 8.02 -4.05
CA VAL A 71 6.06 7.63 -2.91
C VAL A 71 6.57 6.32 -2.32
N GLU A 72 6.77 5.29 -3.14
CA GLU A 72 7.32 4.00 -2.73
C GLU A 72 8.66 4.15 -2.01
N ARG A 73 9.55 5.01 -2.54
CA ARG A 73 10.85 5.26 -1.92
C ARG A 73 10.71 5.87 -0.53
N ILE A 74 9.84 6.86 -0.35
CA ILE A 74 9.60 7.48 0.97
C ILE A 74 9.08 6.42 1.95
N VAL A 75 8.13 5.62 1.52
CA VAL A 75 7.56 4.53 2.33
C VAL A 75 8.63 3.52 2.71
N ARG A 76 9.42 3.03 1.73
CA ARG A 76 10.49 2.07 1.95
C ARG A 76 11.53 2.58 2.96
N GLU A 77 12.00 3.81 2.78
CA GLU A 77 12.97 4.43 3.68
C GLU A 77 12.47 4.55 5.12
N GLU A 78 11.18 4.81 5.33
CA GLU A 78 10.61 4.88 6.69
C GLU A 78 10.32 3.50 7.29
N MET A 79 9.95 2.52 6.48
CA MET A 79 9.82 1.12 6.93
C MET A 79 11.19 0.56 7.34
N ASP A 80 12.21 0.74 6.51
CA ASP A 80 13.58 0.30 6.80
C ASP A 80 14.14 0.99 8.06
N ARG A 81 13.89 2.30 8.22
CA ARG A 81 14.26 3.06 9.43
C ARG A 81 13.58 2.52 10.68
N ALA A 82 12.37 2.02 10.57
CA ALA A 82 11.66 1.37 11.66
C ALA A 82 12.10 -0.08 11.90
N GLY A 83 13.09 -0.58 11.15
CA GLY A 83 13.62 -1.95 11.29
C GLY A 83 12.75 -3.03 10.62
N ALA A 84 11.76 -2.65 9.84
CA ALA A 84 10.99 -3.60 9.04
C ALA A 84 11.80 -4.12 7.85
N GLN A 85 11.52 -5.34 7.41
CA GLN A 85 12.24 -6.00 6.33
C GLN A 85 11.31 -6.22 5.13
N GLU A 86 11.78 -5.83 3.93
CA GLU A 86 11.00 -5.98 2.70
C GLU A 86 10.98 -7.42 2.22
N VAL A 87 9.79 -7.91 1.89
CA VAL A 87 9.55 -9.20 1.24
C VAL A 87 8.71 -8.97 -0.02
N LEU A 88 8.61 -9.98 -0.87
CA LEU A 88 7.67 -9.97 -2.00
C LEU A 88 6.95 -11.31 -2.06
N MET A 89 5.65 -11.27 -1.85
CA MET A 89 4.79 -12.46 -1.88
C MET A 89 4.06 -12.57 -3.23
N PRO A 90 3.58 -13.77 -3.63
CA PRO A 90 2.81 -13.93 -4.86
C PRO A 90 1.52 -13.08 -4.85
N ALA A 91 1.13 -12.56 -6.01
CA ALA A 91 -0.19 -11.93 -6.19
C ALA A 91 -1.29 -12.96 -6.48
N LEU A 92 -0.95 -14.07 -7.11
CA LEU A 92 -1.84 -15.21 -7.35
C LEU A 92 -1.75 -16.17 -6.15
N LEU A 93 -2.85 -16.34 -5.44
CA LEU A 93 -2.91 -17.06 -4.18
C LEU A 93 -3.80 -18.30 -4.30
N PRO A 94 -3.38 -19.47 -3.74
CA PRO A 94 -4.25 -20.61 -3.56
C PRO A 94 -5.44 -20.27 -2.64
N SER A 95 -6.64 -20.76 -2.95
CA SER A 95 -7.84 -20.49 -2.14
C SER A 95 -7.79 -21.12 -0.74
N ASP A 96 -6.99 -22.15 -0.55
CA ASP A 96 -6.95 -22.93 0.68
C ASP A 96 -6.62 -22.09 1.91
N TYR A 97 -5.70 -21.14 1.79
CA TYR A 97 -5.35 -20.21 2.86
C TYR A 97 -6.54 -19.33 3.30
N PHE A 98 -7.29 -18.82 2.34
CA PHE A 98 -8.48 -18.00 2.61
C PHE A 98 -9.67 -18.83 3.10
N ARG A 99 -9.75 -20.10 2.72
CA ARG A 99 -10.75 -21.05 3.24
C ARG A 99 -10.44 -21.43 4.69
N GLU A 100 -9.14 -21.65 5.03
CA GLU A 100 -8.69 -21.95 6.40
C GLU A 100 -9.11 -20.86 7.40
N THR A 101 -9.03 -19.59 7.01
CA THR A 101 -9.42 -18.45 7.84
C THR A 101 -10.90 -18.07 7.74
N GLY A 102 -11.67 -18.70 6.84
CA GLY A 102 -13.07 -18.33 6.55
C GLY A 102 -13.20 -17.05 5.71
N ARG A 103 -12.09 -16.40 5.35
CA ARG A 103 -12.12 -15.13 4.61
C ARG A 103 -12.48 -15.29 3.14
N TRP A 104 -12.42 -16.52 2.60
CA TRP A 104 -12.94 -16.81 1.27
C TRP A 104 -14.40 -16.43 1.10
N ASP A 105 -15.23 -16.70 2.13
CA ASP A 105 -16.65 -16.37 2.12
C ASP A 105 -16.91 -14.96 2.67
N LEU A 106 -16.16 -14.53 3.68
CA LEU A 106 -16.30 -13.21 4.29
C LEU A 106 -16.06 -12.05 3.32
N PHE A 107 -15.07 -12.16 2.42
CA PHE A 107 -14.83 -11.16 1.38
C PHE A 107 -15.92 -11.15 0.29
N GLY A 108 -16.69 -12.20 0.16
CA GLY A 108 -17.78 -12.29 -0.80
C GLY A 108 -17.35 -11.99 -2.22
N ASP A 109 -18.09 -11.10 -2.88
CA ASP A 109 -17.86 -10.71 -4.26
C ASP A 109 -16.66 -9.74 -4.43
N ASN A 110 -16.06 -9.26 -3.36
CA ASN A 110 -14.85 -8.44 -3.44
C ASN A 110 -13.59 -9.24 -3.83
N LEU A 111 -13.65 -10.58 -3.79
CA LEU A 111 -12.55 -11.42 -4.25
C LEU A 111 -12.60 -11.64 -5.76
N LEU A 112 -11.51 -11.31 -6.46
CA LEU A 112 -11.30 -11.75 -7.83
C LEU A 112 -10.84 -13.21 -7.82
N ARG A 113 -11.79 -14.12 -8.03
CA ARG A 113 -11.58 -15.58 -8.02
C ARG A 113 -11.25 -16.09 -9.40
N LEU A 114 -10.35 -17.06 -9.44
CA LEU A 114 -9.90 -17.70 -10.67
C LEU A 114 -9.92 -19.23 -10.50
N ARG A 115 -9.97 -19.92 -11.62
CA ARG A 115 -9.82 -21.38 -11.65
C ARG A 115 -8.74 -21.77 -12.64
N ASP A 116 -7.84 -22.63 -12.24
CA ASP A 116 -6.82 -23.15 -13.14
C ASP A 116 -7.36 -24.24 -14.08
N ARG A 117 -6.51 -24.70 -15.01
CA ARG A 117 -6.91 -25.73 -16.00
C ARG A 117 -7.20 -27.10 -15.38
N LYS A 118 -6.76 -27.34 -14.13
CA LYS A 118 -6.99 -28.59 -13.40
C LYS A 118 -8.18 -28.49 -12.44
N GLY A 119 -8.87 -27.34 -12.42
CA GLY A 119 -10.03 -27.09 -11.58
C GLY A 119 -9.69 -26.57 -10.18
N GLY A 120 -8.42 -26.25 -9.89
CA GLY A 120 -8.01 -25.63 -8.63
C GLY A 120 -8.48 -24.20 -8.52
N ASP A 121 -8.99 -23.83 -7.34
CA ASP A 121 -9.45 -22.47 -7.06
C ASP A 121 -8.29 -21.58 -6.59
N TYR A 122 -8.23 -20.38 -7.14
CA TYR A 122 -7.26 -19.33 -6.80
C TYR A 122 -7.96 -17.99 -6.65
N LEU A 123 -7.22 -17.01 -6.14
CA LEU A 123 -7.66 -15.61 -6.11
C LEU A 123 -6.48 -14.68 -6.41
N LEU A 124 -6.80 -13.46 -6.87
CA LEU A 124 -5.84 -12.36 -6.85
C LEU A 124 -5.87 -11.71 -5.47
N GLY A 125 -4.72 -11.55 -4.84
CA GLY A 125 -4.60 -11.14 -3.44
C GLY A 125 -5.19 -9.77 -3.14
N PRO A 126 -6.26 -9.66 -2.34
CA PRO A 126 -6.78 -8.38 -1.83
C PRO A 126 -5.93 -7.87 -0.66
N THR A 127 -5.25 -8.77 0.02
CA THR A 127 -4.37 -8.60 1.18
C THR A 127 -3.57 -9.90 1.40
N HIS A 128 -2.63 -9.96 2.34
CA HIS A 128 -1.70 -11.10 2.46
C HIS A 128 -1.50 -11.62 3.89
N GLU A 129 -2.44 -11.40 4.80
CA GLU A 129 -2.32 -11.86 6.18
C GLU A 129 -2.11 -13.38 6.27
N GLU A 130 -2.87 -14.16 5.49
CA GLU A 130 -2.76 -15.60 5.45
C GLU A 130 -1.39 -16.07 4.96
N ILE A 131 -0.90 -15.45 3.91
CA ILE A 131 0.34 -15.86 3.23
C ILE A 131 1.56 -15.52 4.08
N ILE A 132 1.59 -14.31 4.67
CA ILE A 132 2.71 -13.90 5.54
C ILE A 132 2.72 -14.71 6.83
N THR A 133 1.55 -15.04 7.38
CA THR A 133 1.44 -15.87 8.58
C THR A 133 1.93 -17.28 8.31
N ASP A 134 1.56 -17.87 7.16
CA ASP A 134 2.07 -19.19 6.76
C ASP A 134 3.59 -19.16 6.54
N MET A 135 4.12 -18.11 5.92
CA MET A 135 5.56 -17.95 5.75
C MET A 135 6.28 -17.91 7.11
N VAL A 136 5.81 -17.07 8.04
CA VAL A 136 6.39 -16.93 9.38
C VAL A 136 6.26 -18.24 10.17
N ARG A 137 5.10 -18.91 10.13
CA ARG A 137 4.87 -20.22 10.77
C ARG A 137 5.88 -21.28 10.32
N ARG A 138 6.29 -21.24 9.06
CA ARG A 138 7.27 -22.21 8.51
C ARG A 138 8.72 -21.87 8.84
N GLU A 139 9.06 -20.59 8.94
CA GLU A 139 10.44 -20.11 9.05
C GLU A 139 10.85 -19.80 10.50
N ILE A 140 9.93 -19.32 11.36
CA ILE A 140 10.22 -19.05 12.76
C ILE A 140 10.24 -20.34 13.57
N ARG A 141 11.35 -20.60 14.25
CA ARG A 141 11.58 -21.83 15.03
C ARG A 141 11.54 -21.61 16.53
N SER A 142 11.71 -20.38 16.97
CA SER A 142 11.81 -20.03 18.39
C SER A 142 11.25 -18.65 18.64
N TYR A 143 10.68 -18.41 19.84
CA TYR A 143 10.30 -17.09 20.30
C TYR A 143 11.48 -16.09 20.30
N ARG A 144 12.72 -16.57 20.31
CA ARG A 144 13.94 -15.75 20.22
C ARG A 144 14.14 -15.14 18.81
N ASP A 145 13.44 -15.65 17.83
CA ASP A 145 13.45 -15.09 16.47
C ASP A 145 12.51 -13.89 16.34
N LEU A 146 11.68 -13.65 17.36
CA LEU A 146 10.75 -12.51 17.45
C LEU A 146 11.37 -11.35 18.26
N PRO A 147 10.94 -10.10 18.06
CA PRO A 147 9.91 -9.67 17.10
C PRO A 147 10.39 -9.69 15.66
N ARG A 148 9.43 -9.78 14.73
CA ARG A 148 9.65 -9.56 13.29
C ARG A 148 8.62 -8.58 12.75
N ASN A 149 9.08 -7.66 11.92
CA ASN A 149 8.22 -6.78 11.15
C ASN A 149 8.60 -6.92 9.68
N LEU A 150 7.66 -7.41 8.89
CA LEU A 150 7.84 -7.68 7.47
C LEU A 150 6.88 -6.83 6.66
N TYR A 151 7.31 -6.28 5.54
CA TYR A 151 6.44 -5.49 4.67
C TYR A 151 6.68 -5.81 3.21
N GLN A 152 5.71 -5.47 2.38
CA GLN A 152 5.86 -5.48 0.93
C GLN A 152 5.23 -4.25 0.31
N ILE A 153 5.65 -3.93 -0.92
CA ILE A 153 4.98 -2.96 -1.79
C ILE A 153 4.59 -3.73 -3.05
N GLN A 154 3.28 -3.95 -3.25
CA GLN A 154 2.78 -4.84 -4.28
C GLN A 154 1.37 -4.46 -4.73
N ASN A 155 1.01 -4.87 -5.95
CA ASN A 155 -0.35 -4.77 -6.44
C ASN A 155 -1.31 -5.61 -5.60
N LYS A 156 -2.46 -5.03 -5.29
CA LYS A 156 -3.61 -5.67 -4.67
C LYS A 156 -4.80 -5.58 -5.61
N PHE A 157 -5.72 -6.52 -5.42
CA PHE A 157 -6.86 -6.69 -6.30
C PHE A 157 -8.14 -6.82 -5.48
N ARG A 158 -9.13 -5.98 -5.78
CA ARG A 158 -10.45 -6.04 -5.15
C ARG A 158 -11.50 -5.83 -6.24
N ASP A 159 -12.51 -6.70 -6.33
CA ASP A 159 -13.58 -6.52 -7.29
C ASP A 159 -14.56 -5.43 -6.82
N GLU A 160 -14.05 -4.21 -6.82
CA GLU A 160 -14.78 -3.01 -6.40
C GLU A 160 -16.00 -2.81 -7.31
N PRO A 161 -17.23 -2.85 -6.77
CA PRO A 161 -18.44 -2.74 -7.58
C PRO A 161 -18.63 -1.35 -8.18
N ARG A 162 -18.09 -0.30 -7.53
CA ARG A 162 -18.25 1.11 -7.93
C ARG A 162 -16.92 1.86 -7.95
N PRO A 163 -16.00 1.51 -8.85
CA PRO A 163 -14.74 2.24 -8.98
C PRO A 163 -15.02 3.71 -9.31
N ARG A 164 -14.37 4.62 -8.59
CA ARG A 164 -14.57 6.06 -8.75
C ARG A 164 -13.37 6.86 -8.30
N GLY A 165 -13.37 8.15 -8.62
CA GLY A 165 -12.33 9.07 -8.18
C GLY A 165 -10.96 8.84 -8.79
N GLY A 166 -10.85 8.20 -9.96
CA GLY A 166 -9.57 7.85 -10.57
C GLY A 166 -8.83 6.81 -9.75
N LEU A 167 -7.65 7.17 -9.21
CA LEU A 167 -6.83 6.26 -8.41
C LEU A 167 -7.31 6.09 -6.95
N LEU A 168 -8.36 6.80 -6.51
CA LEU A 168 -8.81 6.70 -5.11
C LEU A 168 -9.51 5.37 -4.81
N ARG A 169 -10.30 4.85 -5.76
CA ARG A 169 -11.01 3.58 -5.59
C ARG A 169 -10.91 2.74 -6.85
N CYS A 170 -9.89 1.87 -6.86
CA CYS A 170 -9.51 1.04 -7.98
C CYS A 170 -9.77 -0.45 -7.71
N ARG A 171 -9.79 -1.25 -8.78
CA ARG A 171 -9.79 -2.72 -8.73
C ARG A 171 -8.40 -3.31 -8.64
N GLU A 172 -7.41 -2.62 -9.23
CA GLU A 172 -5.99 -2.92 -9.10
C GLU A 172 -5.26 -1.68 -8.62
N PHE A 173 -4.46 -1.81 -7.56
CA PHE A 173 -3.72 -0.70 -6.95
C PHE A 173 -2.48 -1.20 -6.21
N VAL A 174 -1.49 -0.33 -6.07
CA VAL A 174 -0.28 -0.62 -5.30
C VAL A 174 -0.53 -0.32 -3.82
N MET A 175 -0.23 -1.29 -2.97
CA MET A 175 -0.32 -1.15 -1.51
C MET A 175 1.04 -1.45 -0.87
N LYS A 176 1.40 -0.68 0.16
CA LYS A 176 2.35 -1.12 1.16
C LYS A 176 1.55 -1.78 2.27
N ASP A 177 1.78 -3.04 2.51
CA ASP A 177 1.26 -3.79 3.64
C ASP A 177 2.41 -4.28 4.52
N ALA A 178 2.27 -4.12 5.84
CA ALA A 178 3.25 -4.52 6.84
C ALA A 178 2.58 -5.34 7.93
N TYR A 179 3.34 -6.32 8.45
CA TYR A 179 2.86 -7.33 9.37
C TYR A 179 3.88 -7.52 10.48
N SER A 180 3.48 -7.34 11.74
CA SER A 180 4.33 -7.59 12.89
C SER A 180 3.98 -8.89 13.58
N PHE A 181 5.00 -9.55 14.09
CA PHE A 181 4.92 -10.79 14.84
C PHE A 181 5.73 -10.62 16.11
N ASP A 182 5.07 -10.70 17.24
CA ASP A 182 5.61 -10.38 18.56
C ASP A 182 5.41 -11.55 19.51
N VAL A 183 6.12 -11.54 20.63
CA VAL A 183 6.04 -12.64 21.62
C VAL A 183 4.76 -12.54 22.44
N ASP A 184 4.31 -11.30 22.72
CA ASP A 184 3.16 -11.00 23.57
C ASP A 184 2.46 -9.70 23.14
N GLU A 185 1.37 -9.38 23.82
CA GLU A 185 0.58 -8.17 23.56
C GLU A 185 1.37 -6.87 23.78
N ALA A 186 2.28 -6.86 24.75
CA ALA A 186 3.12 -5.68 25.02
C ALA A 186 4.10 -5.43 23.86
N GLY A 187 4.68 -6.49 23.31
CA GLY A 187 5.47 -6.45 22.09
C GLY A 187 4.67 -5.97 20.90
N ALA A 188 3.46 -6.52 20.69
CA ALA A 188 2.56 -6.10 19.62
C ALA A 188 2.19 -4.61 19.73
N ALA A 189 1.90 -4.12 20.94
CA ALA A 189 1.62 -2.70 21.18
C ALA A 189 2.84 -1.81 20.86
N ALA A 190 4.06 -2.26 21.19
CA ALA A 190 5.29 -1.54 20.86
C ALA A 190 5.52 -1.52 19.34
N SER A 191 5.30 -2.62 18.65
CA SER A 191 5.37 -2.71 17.19
C SER A 191 4.34 -1.80 16.51
N TYR A 192 3.11 -1.75 17.03
CA TYR A 192 2.06 -0.84 16.56
C TYR A 192 2.49 0.64 16.68
N GLU A 193 3.01 1.03 17.85
CA GLU A 193 3.47 2.40 18.09
C GLU A 193 4.64 2.77 17.16
N LEU A 194 5.56 1.85 16.93
CA LEU A 194 6.67 2.03 16.00
C LEU A 194 6.17 2.28 14.58
N MET A 195 5.15 1.53 14.13
CA MET A 195 4.52 1.73 12.82
C MET A 195 3.75 3.04 12.75
N ARG A 196 3.04 3.41 13.82
CA ARG A 196 2.37 4.72 13.90
C ARG A 196 3.35 5.87 13.68
N GLN A 197 4.52 5.82 14.32
CA GLN A 197 5.57 6.82 14.14
C GLN A 197 6.15 6.80 12.72
N ALA A 198 6.35 5.62 12.14
CA ALA A 198 6.84 5.48 10.78
C ALA A 198 5.85 6.09 9.77
N TYR A 199 4.56 5.82 9.92
CA TYR A 199 3.52 6.40 9.04
C TYR A 199 3.41 7.92 9.22
N THR A 200 3.49 8.42 10.45
CA THR A 200 3.57 9.87 10.71
C THR A 200 4.68 10.51 9.86
N ARG A 201 5.89 9.95 9.89
CA ARG A 201 7.00 10.46 9.07
C ARG A 201 6.77 10.33 7.56
N VAL A 202 6.10 9.26 7.11
CA VAL A 202 5.72 9.10 5.70
C VAL A 202 4.83 10.25 5.26
N PHE A 203 3.75 10.54 6.00
CA PHE A 203 2.82 11.60 5.67
C PHE A 203 3.45 12.99 5.76
N ASP A 204 4.27 13.25 6.79
CA ASP A 204 5.03 14.50 6.96
C ASP A 204 5.99 14.73 5.79
N ARG A 205 6.73 13.71 5.36
CA ARG A 205 7.66 13.78 4.21
C ARG A 205 6.95 14.03 2.90
N MET A 206 5.71 13.56 2.78
CA MET A 206 4.85 13.85 1.63
C MET A 206 4.20 15.23 1.73
N LYS A 207 4.37 15.95 2.85
CA LYS A 207 3.76 17.26 3.14
C LYS A 207 2.24 17.24 3.05
N LEU A 208 1.63 16.17 3.52
CA LEU A 208 0.18 16.01 3.54
C LEU A 208 -0.40 16.61 4.83
N HIS A 209 -1.55 17.26 4.72
CA HIS A 209 -2.36 17.61 5.87
C HIS A 209 -3.24 16.43 6.22
N TYR A 210 -3.06 15.86 7.40
CA TYR A 210 -3.74 14.64 7.82
C TYR A 210 -4.12 14.68 9.30
N ARG A 211 -5.03 13.77 9.67
CA ARG A 211 -5.32 13.41 11.06
C ARG A 211 -5.25 11.90 11.19
N MET A 212 -4.72 11.44 12.32
CA MET A 212 -4.91 10.06 12.73
C MET A 212 -6.23 9.98 13.50
N VAL A 213 -7.12 9.11 13.04
CA VAL A 213 -8.48 8.96 13.57
C VAL A 213 -8.71 7.54 14.02
N GLN A 214 -9.59 7.35 14.98
CA GLN A 214 -10.11 6.03 15.30
C GLN A 214 -11.00 5.56 14.15
N ALA A 215 -10.90 4.29 13.81
CA ALA A 215 -11.63 3.66 12.73
C ALA A 215 -12.19 2.30 13.14
N ASP A 216 -13.21 1.86 12.44
CA ASP A 216 -13.69 0.47 12.54
C ASP A 216 -12.70 -0.48 11.87
N SER A 217 -12.47 -1.64 12.47
CA SER A 217 -11.60 -2.68 11.89
C SER A 217 -12.24 -3.42 10.71
N GLY A 218 -13.54 -3.32 10.54
CA GLY A 218 -14.29 -3.92 9.43
C GLY A 218 -14.03 -5.41 9.26
N SER A 219 -13.99 -5.88 8.02
CA SER A 219 -13.72 -7.28 7.66
C SER A 219 -12.29 -7.75 7.97
N MET A 220 -11.37 -6.83 8.35
CA MET A 220 -10.02 -7.19 8.74
C MET A 220 -9.97 -7.76 10.16
N GLY A 221 -10.94 -7.40 11.01
CA GLY A 221 -11.01 -7.83 12.40
C GLY A 221 -10.04 -7.09 13.31
N GLY A 222 -10.07 -7.42 14.60
CA GLY A 222 -9.26 -6.78 15.65
C GLY A 222 -10.08 -5.83 16.52
N SER A 223 -9.51 -5.47 17.68
CA SER A 223 -10.17 -4.61 18.69
C SER A 223 -9.77 -3.13 18.60
N THR A 224 -8.74 -2.81 17.84
CA THR A 224 -8.21 -1.46 17.72
C THR A 224 -7.83 -1.19 16.27
N SER A 225 -8.36 -0.11 15.71
CA SER A 225 -8.03 0.35 14.37
C SER A 225 -7.85 1.85 14.36
N ALA A 226 -6.91 2.34 13.54
CA ALA A 226 -6.71 3.76 13.32
C ALA A 226 -6.33 4.00 11.86
N GLU A 227 -6.72 5.17 11.35
CA GLU A 227 -6.45 5.60 9.99
C GLU A 227 -5.73 6.94 9.96
N PHE A 228 -4.80 7.09 9.01
CA PHE A 228 -4.23 8.38 8.65
C PHE A 228 -5.04 8.97 7.51
N GLN A 229 -5.96 9.87 7.82
CA GLN A 229 -6.84 10.46 6.82
C GLN A 229 -6.34 11.84 6.38
N VAL A 230 -6.20 12.02 5.06
CA VAL A 230 -5.77 13.28 4.44
C VAL A 230 -6.95 14.23 4.34
N LEU A 231 -6.80 15.44 4.89
CA LEU A 231 -7.85 16.44 4.92
C LEU A 231 -7.92 17.19 3.60
N VAL A 232 -8.93 16.92 2.80
CA VAL A 232 -9.17 17.57 1.49
C VAL A 232 -10.66 17.82 1.27
N GLN A 233 -10.99 18.92 0.59
CA GLN A 233 -12.40 19.25 0.28
C GLN A 233 -13.07 18.24 -0.67
N SER A 234 -12.29 17.56 -1.47
CA SER A 234 -12.76 16.52 -2.42
C SER A 234 -12.73 15.11 -1.85
N GLY A 235 -12.62 14.97 -0.52
CA GLY A 235 -12.67 13.68 0.19
C GLY A 235 -14.04 13.03 0.09
N GLU A 236 -14.09 11.72 0.36
CA GLU A 236 -15.34 10.94 0.35
C GLU A 236 -15.95 10.79 1.74
N ASP A 237 -15.11 10.90 2.80
CA ASP A 237 -15.51 10.69 4.18
C ASP A 237 -15.50 11.98 4.99
N PHE A 238 -16.29 12.03 6.07
CA PHE A 238 -16.34 13.14 7.00
C PHE A 238 -15.74 12.75 8.34
N LEU A 239 -14.93 13.64 8.90
CA LEU A 239 -14.32 13.47 10.20
C LEU A 239 -14.95 14.41 11.22
N ALA A 240 -15.20 13.91 12.43
CA ALA A 240 -15.40 14.72 13.61
C ALA A 240 -14.04 14.96 14.28
N ALA A 241 -13.67 16.21 14.51
CA ALA A 241 -12.43 16.58 15.18
C ALA A 241 -12.70 17.58 16.30
N CYS A 242 -12.03 17.42 17.41
CA CYS A 242 -12.06 18.37 18.52
C CYS A 242 -10.96 19.41 18.33
N ASP A 243 -11.31 20.67 18.35
CA ASP A 243 -10.35 21.78 18.22
C ASP A 243 -9.48 21.97 19.47
N SER A 244 -9.92 21.42 20.62
CA SER A 244 -9.26 21.64 21.91
C SER A 244 -8.26 20.53 22.30
N CYS A 245 -8.53 19.25 21.96
CA CYS A 245 -7.70 18.14 22.43
C CYS A 245 -7.08 17.30 21.29
N GLY A 246 -7.32 17.68 20.02
CA GLY A 246 -6.79 16.97 18.86
C GLY A 246 -7.43 15.60 18.60
N TYR A 247 -8.44 15.18 19.38
CA TYR A 247 -9.20 13.96 19.11
C TYR A 247 -9.91 14.07 17.77
N ALA A 248 -9.86 12.99 17.00
CA ALA A 248 -10.62 12.87 15.75
C ALA A 248 -11.07 11.44 15.54
N ALA A 249 -12.25 11.28 14.96
CA ALA A 249 -12.83 9.99 14.61
C ALA A 249 -13.55 10.10 13.27
N ASN A 250 -13.65 8.96 12.57
CA ASN A 250 -14.56 8.83 11.44
C ASN A 250 -16.00 8.86 11.97
N LEU A 251 -16.95 9.42 11.21
CA LEU A 251 -18.37 9.48 11.62
C LEU A 251 -19.05 8.09 11.66
N GLU A 252 -18.39 7.08 11.11
CA GLU A 252 -18.90 5.70 11.11
C GLU A 252 -18.54 4.91 12.39
N VAL A 253 -17.81 5.52 13.33
CA VAL A 253 -17.34 4.91 14.59
C VAL A 253 -18.23 5.33 15.76
#